data_eedb15d1ae55ec4a5029adad3e90e67c
#
_entry.id   eedb15d1ae55ec4a5029adad3e90e67c
#
_cell.length_a   1.000
_cell.length_b   1.000
_cell.length_c   1.000
_cell.angle_alpha   90.00
_cell.angle_beta   90.00
_cell.angle_gamma   90.00
#
_symmetry.space_group_name_H-M   'P 1'
#
loop_
_entity.id
_entity.type
_entity.pdbx_description
1 polymer ?
#
loop_
_entity_poly.entity_id
_entity_poly.type
_entity_poly.pdbx_seq_one_letter_code
_entity_poly.pdbx_strand_id
1 'polypeptide(L)'
;MDFDLQAWMQAFIRVVREAFAERVRFIGLQGSHARGEAHAESDLDVVVILDSLNAADVARYREAIAPLPHRARMCGFLSGADVLRCWDRADLFQFYHDTEPHFGALEPLLPPIAEADVRRAVHAGACALYHACCHNLTHARSLPTLHALQKNLRFVLQAKHFAQTGEYLRGKAALMEQLSPSESVLLIPAKEDALESVSGALLQFLGETIQHYSADGGTCANESCENPAPAMVAPYASK
;
A
#
# COMPACT_ATOMS: atom_id res chain seq x y z
N MET A 1 -26.14 0.64 -17.01
CA MET A 1 -26.40 1.54 -15.85
C MET A 1 -25.03 1.84 -15.27
N ASP A 2 -24.73 3.10 -15.14
CA ASP A 2 -23.49 3.52 -14.50
C ASP A 2 -23.50 3.05 -13.04
N PHE A 3 -22.35 2.62 -12.55
CA PHE A 3 -22.18 2.18 -11.17
C PHE A 3 -22.22 3.39 -10.22
N ASP A 4 -23.25 3.45 -9.37
CA ASP A 4 -23.37 4.49 -8.35
C ASP A 4 -22.61 4.05 -7.08
N LEU A 5 -21.36 4.51 -6.94
CA LEU A 5 -20.50 4.21 -5.80
C LEU A 5 -21.14 4.70 -4.49
N GLN A 6 -21.77 5.86 -4.48
CA GLN A 6 -22.31 6.44 -3.25
C GLN A 6 -23.50 5.64 -2.73
N ALA A 7 -24.43 5.27 -3.59
CA ALA A 7 -25.55 4.40 -3.24
C ALA A 7 -25.07 3.02 -2.79
N TRP A 8 -24.03 2.49 -3.44
CA TRP A 8 -23.42 1.21 -3.07
C TRP A 8 -22.75 1.28 -1.69
N MET A 9 -21.97 2.32 -1.41
CA MET A 9 -21.33 2.50 -0.09
C MET A 9 -22.37 2.67 1.03
N GLN A 10 -23.47 3.36 0.80
CA GLN A 10 -24.56 3.45 1.77
C GLN A 10 -25.18 2.07 2.08
N ALA A 11 -25.40 1.26 1.04
CA ALA A 11 -25.89 -0.11 1.22
C ALA A 11 -24.87 -0.98 1.99
N PHE A 12 -23.59 -0.88 1.66
CA PHE A 12 -22.50 -1.56 2.34
C PHE A 12 -22.42 -1.19 3.82
N ILE A 13 -22.42 0.10 4.15
CA ILE A 13 -22.39 0.60 5.53
C ILE A 13 -23.58 0.06 6.32
N ARG A 14 -24.78 0.09 5.76
CA ARG A 14 -25.98 -0.43 6.40
C ARG A 14 -25.83 -1.91 6.75
N VAL A 15 -25.44 -2.73 5.78
CA VAL A 15 -25.28 -4.18 5.96
C VAL A 15 -24.23 -4.50 7.03
N VAL A 16 -23.08 -3.82 7.03
CA VAL A 16 -22.04 -4.03 8.03
C VAL A 16 -22.51 -3.59 9.42
N ARG A 17 -23.21 -2.46 9.51
CA ARG A 17 -23.76 -1.98 10.81
C ARG A 17 -24.91 -2.84 11.33
N GLU A 18 -25.75 -3.39 10.47
CA GLU A 18 -26.77 -4.38 10.87
C GLU A 18 -26.13 -5.66 11.44
N ALA A 19 -25.00 -6.08 10.83
CA ALA A 19 -24.28 -7.25 11.28
C ALA A 19 -23.53 -7.04 12.61
N PHE A 20 -22.91 -5.87 12.84
CA PHE A 20 -21.97 -5.67 13.95
C PHE A 20 -22.36 -4.55 14.91
N ALA A 21 -23.39 -3.79 14.62
CA ALA A 21 -23.93 -2.70 15.45
C ALA A 21 -22.82 -1.75 15.97
N GLU A 22 -22.76 -1.52 17.28
CA GLU A 22 -21.80 -0.61 17.93
C GLU A 22 -20.35 -1.10 17.90
N ARG A 23 -20.12 -2.33 17.46
CA ARG A 23 -18.76 -2.86 17.28
C ARG A 23 -18.05 -2.27 16.06
N VAL A 24 -18.78 -1.65 15.12
CA VAL A 24 -18.20 -0.97 13.96
C VAL A 24 -17.59 0.36 14.44
N ARG A 25 -16.28 0.48 14.32
CA ARG A 25 -15.54 1.71 14.67
C ARG A 25 -15.28 2.61 13.47
N PHE A 26 -15.07 2.00 12.31
CA PHE A 26 -14.77 2.74 11.09
C PHE A 26 -15.16 1.94 9.84
N ILE A 27 -15.65 2.65 8.83
CA ILE A 27 -15.78 2.15 7.46
C ILE A 27 -15.25 3.21 6.53
N GLY A 28 -14.40 2.81 5.57
CA GLY A 28 -13.81 3.67 4.57
C GLY A 28 -13.65 2.99 3.22
N LEU A 29 -13.11 3.74 2.31
CA LEU A 29 -12.80 3.32 0.94
C LEU A 29 -11.34 3.64 0.64
N GLN A 30 -10.67 2.78 -0.11
CA GLN A 30 -9.31 2.94 -0.62
C GLN A 30 -9.29 2.75 -2.14
N GLY A 31 -8.09 2.64 -2.68
CA GLY A 31 -7.89 2.25 -4.06
C GLY A 31 -8.29 3.33 -5.07
N SER A 32 -8.56 2.89 -6.29
CA SER A 32 -8.86 3.78 -7.41
C SER A 32 -10.17 4.56 -7.23
N HIS A 33 -11.16 3.98 -6.56
CA HIS A 33 -12.42 4.65 -6.27
C HIS A 33 -12.23 5.84 -5.31
N ALA A 34 -11.48 5.67 -4.23
CA ALA A 34 -11.18 6.75 -3.28
C ALA A 34 -10.34 7.88 -3.89
N ARG A 35 -9.59 7.59 -4.95
CA ARG A 35 -8.75 8.56 -5.66
C ARG A 35 -9.42 9.23 -6.85
N GLY A 36 -10.64 8.82 -7.22
CA GLY A 36 -11.30 9.28 -8.44
C GLY A 36 -10.65 8.78 -9.75
N GLU A 37 -9.88 7.69 -9.67
CA GLU A 37 -9.15 7.08 -10.80
C GLU A 37 -9.80 5.77 -11.27
N ALA A 38 -11.00 5.45 -10.76
CA ALA A 38 -11.66 4.17 -11.04
C ALA A 38 -12.18 4.07 -12.47
N HIS A 39 -12.18 2.86 -13.01
CA HIS A 39 -12.81 2.46 -14.26
C HIS A 39 -13.81 1.32 -14.03
N ALA A 40 -14.51 0.89 -15.08
CA ALA A 40 -15.61 -0.07 -14.97
C ALA A 40 -15.23 -1.40 -14.28
N GLU A 41 -13.98 -1.84 -14.43
CA GLU A 41 -13.46 -3.10 -13.86
C GLU A 41 -12.68 -2.90 -12.55
N SER A 42 -12.64 -1.67 -12.00
CA SER A 42 -11.89 -1.39 -10.77
C SER A 42 -12.51 -2.12 -9.58
N ASP A 43 -11.64 -2.64 -8.69
CA ASP A 43 -12.04 -3.26 -7.44
C ASP A 43 -12.64 -2.22 -6.46
N LEU A 44 -13.46 -2.71 -5.55
CA LEU A 44 -14.05 -1.93 -4.45
C LEU A 44 -13.24 -2.20 -3.18
N ASP A 45 -12.24 -1.39 -2.94
CA ASP A 45 -11.28 -1.55 -1.83
C ASP A 45 -11.86 -0.94 -0.54
N VAL A 46 -12.73 -1.70 0.13
CA VAL A 46 -13.40 -1.25 1.36
C VAL A 46 -12.54 -1.49 2.59
N VAL A 47 -12.65 -0.60 3.57
CA VAL A 47 -11.99 -0.74 4.88
C VAL A 47 -13.06 -0.85 5.94
N VAL A 48 -12.97 -1.89 6.80
CA VAL A 48 -13.84 -2.07 7.96
C VAL A 48 -13.01 -2.33 9.19
N ILE A 49 -13.18 -1.51 10.22
CA ILE A 49 -12.54 -1.68 11.51
C ILE A 49 -13.61 -1.91 12.57
N LEU A 50 -13.56 -3.07 13.19
CA LEU A 50 -14.36 -3.41 14.36
C LEU A 50 -13.61 -3.03 15.66
N ASP A 51 -14.25 -3.12 16.81
CA ASP A 51 -13.57 -2.99 18.11
C ASP A 51 -12.49 -4.05 18.32
N SER A 52 -12.80 -5.29 17.96
CA SER A 52 -11.91 -6.46 17.90
C SER A 52 -12.36 -7.38 16.77
N LEU A 53 -11.52 -8.28 16.32
CA LEU A 53 -11.82 -9.21 15.23
C LEU A 53 -11.42 -10.64 15.60
N ASN A 54 -12.33 -11.59 15.38
CA ASN A 54 -12.07 -13.01 15.53
C ASN A 54 -12.58 -13.80 14.29
N ALA A 55 -12.32 -15.10 14.25
CA ALA A 55 -12.68 -15.93 13.09
C ALA A 55 -14.21 -16.01 12.86
N ALA A 56 -15.02 -15.96 13.93
CA ALA A 56 -16.48 -15.93 13.80
C ALA A 56 -16.97 -14.61 13.18
N ASP A 57 -16.30 -13.49 13.53
CA ASP A 57 -16.59 -12.18 12.93
C ASP A 57 -16.28 -12.17 11.43
N VAL A 58 -15.19 -12.81 11.00
CA VAL A 58 -14.85 -12.93 9.56
C VAL A 58 -15.92 -13.73 8.82
N ALA A 59 -16.40 -14.84 9.41
CA ALA A 59 -17.49 -15.62 8.82
C ALA A 59 -18.77 -14.79 8.72
N ARG A 60 -19.14 -14.10 9.80
CA ARG A 60 -20.32 -13.21 9.85
C ARG A 60 -20.23 -12.06 8.84
N TYR A 61 -19.06 -11.43 8.70
CA TYR A 61 -18.82 -10.40 7.69
C TYR A 61 -19.05 -10.93 6.28
N ARG A 62 -18.46 -12.10 5.97
CA ARG A 62 -18.62 -12.74 4.68
C ARG A 62 -20.10 -13.02 4.33
N GLU A 63 -20.87 -13.49 5.30
CA GLU A 63 -22.31 -13.75 5.15
C GLU A 63 -23.09 -12.46 4.96
N ALA A 64 -22.80 -11.44 5.75
CA ALA A 64 -23.46 -10.14 5.68
C ALA A 64 -23.31 -9.46 4.32
N ILE A 65 -22.10 -9.49 3.74
CA ILE A 65 -21.82 -8.84 2.45
C ILE A 65 -22.18 -9.72 1.23
N ALA A 66 -22.53 -10.98 1.43
CA ALA A 66 -22.83 -11.91 0.32
C ALA A 66 -23.94 -11.43 -0.64
N PRO A 67 -25.04 -10.82 -0.16
CA PRO A 67 -26.12 -10.34 -1.03
C PRO A 67 -25.83 -9.03 -1.74
N LEU A 68 -24.72 -8.36 -1.47
CA LEU A 68 -24.42 -7.06 -2.08
C LEU A 68 -24.10 -7.20 -3.58
N PRO A 69 -24.58 -6.27 -4.41
CA PRO A 69 -24.21 -6.23 -5.82
C PRO A 69 -22.70 -5.98 -5.95
N HIS A 70 -22.11 -6.43 -7.04
CA HIS A 70 -20.67 -6.31 -7.30
C HIS A 70 -19.76 -6.98 -6.26
N ARG A 71 -20.29 -7.98 -5.51
CA ARG A 71 -19.51 -8.71 -4.48
C ARG A 71 -18.19 -9.28 -5.03
N ALA A 72 -18.17 -9.73 -6.28
CA ALA A 72 -16.97 -10.29 -6.92
C ALA A 72 -15.84 -9.26 -7.11
N ARG A 73 -16.17 -7.98 -7.11
CA ARG A 73 -15.20 -6.86 -7.21
C ARG A 73 -14.76 -6.33 -5.85
N MET A 74 -15.39 -6.83 -4.76
CA MET A 74 -14.98 -6.36 -3.43
C MET A 74 -13.64 -6.95 -3.05
N CYS A 75 -12.73 -6.07 -2.75
CA CYS A 75 -11.48 -6.31 -2.08
C CYS A 75 -11.45 -5.44 -0.81
N GLY A 76 -10.48 -5.61 0.06
CA GLY A 76 -10.36 -4.65 1.12
C GLY A 76 -9.78 -5.18 2.41
N PHE A 77 -9.80 -4.31 3.41
CA PHE A 77 -9.15 -4.49 4.69
C PHE A 77 -10.20 -4.64 5.80
N LEU A 78 -10.14 -5.75 6.53
CA LEU A 78 -10.97 -6.02 7.70
C LEU A 78 -10.07 -6.27 8.91
N SER A 79 -10.21 -5.49 9.98
CA SER A 79 -9.38 -5.61 11.19
C SER A 79 -10.14 -5.24 12.47
N GLY A 80 -9.54 -5.59 13.60
CA GLY A 80 -9.89 -5.04 14.91
C GLY A 80 -9.07 -3.81 15.23
N ALA A 81 -9.65 -2.85 15.95
CA ALA A 81 -8.95 -1.65 16.39
C ALA A 81 -7.82 -1.96 17.39
N ASP A 82 -7.94 -3.04 18.15
CA ASP A 82 -6.93 -3.56 19.06
C ASP A 82 -5.65 -3.98 18.30
N VAL A 83 -5.81 -4.74 17.21
CA VAL A 83 -4.71 -5.19 16.36
C VAL A 83 -4.11 -4.00 15.58
N LEU A 84 -4.97 -3.11 15.08
CA LEU A 84 -4.54 -1.97 14.29
C LEU A 84 -3.61 -1.02 15.08
N ARG A 85 -3.84 -0.85 16.39
CA ARG A 85 -2.95 -0.06 17.26
C ARG A 85 -1.53 -0.63 17.38
N CYS A 86 -1.38 -1.94 17.15
CA CYS A 86 -0.09 -2.64 17.20
C CYS A 86 0.51 -2.87 15.80
N TRP A 87 -0.16 -2.40 14.75
CA TRP A 87 0.30 -2.57 13.37
C TRP A 87 1.59 -1.79 13.10
N ASP A 88 2.32 -2.21 12.08
CA ASP A 88 3.51 -1.49 11.63
C ASP A 88 3.15 -0.04 11.21
N ARG A 89 3.83 0.95 11.80
CA ARG A 89 3.51 2.36 11.58
C ARG A 89 3.85 2.85 10.17
N ALA A 90 4.84 2.24 9.53
CA ALA A 90 5.16 2.55 8.14
C ALA A 90 4.03 2.12 7.19
N ASP A 91 3.42 0.95 7.46
CA ASP A 91 2.23 0.50 6.72
C ASP A 91 1.02 1.38 7.05
N LEU A 92 0.85 1.76 8.33
CA LEU A 92 -0.26 2.63 8.76
C LEU A 92 -0.17 4.03 8.17
N PHE A 93 1.01 4.55 7.87
CA PHE A 93 1.17 5.82 7.18
C PHE A 93 0.43 5.83 5.84
N GLN A 94 0.70 4.85 5.02
CA GLN A 94 0.04 4.72 3.72
C GLN A 94 -1.45 4.44 3.88
N PHE A 95 -1.79 3.49 4.77
CA PHE A 95 -3.16 3.11 5.07
C PHE A 95 -4.01 4.33 5.48
N TYR A 96 -3.50 5.20 6.34
CA TYR A 96 -4.18 6.39 6.79
C TYR A 96 -4.46 7.37 5.65
N HIS A 97 -3.41 7.70 4.90
CA HIS A 97 -3.51 8.72 3.85
C HIS A 97 -4.31 8.28 2.62
N ASP A 98 -4.32 6.98 2.29
CA ASP A 98 -5.07 6.44 1.16
C ASP A 98 -6.53 6.10 1.49
N THR A 99 -6.92 6.13 2.77
CA THR A 99 -8.28 5.80 3.18
C THR A 99 -9.17 7.06 3.20
N GLU A 100 -10.30 6.97 2.51
CA GLU A 100 -11.38 7.97 2.55
C GLU A 100 -12.43 7.51 3.57
N PRO A 101 -12.74 8.31 4.61
CA PRO A 101 -13.73 7.94 5.63
C PRO A 101 -15.15 8.05 5.10
N HIS A 102 -15.99 7.03 5.35
CA HIS A 102 -17.41 7.00 5.07
C HIS A 102 -18.27 6.80 6.33
N PHE A 103 -17.69 6.22 7.39
CA PHE A 103 -18.33 6.09 8.71
C PHE A 103 -17.25 6.06 9.79
N GLY A 104 -17.45 6.85 10.84
CA GLY A 104 -16.49 6.99 11.96
C GLY A 104 -15.26 7.81 11.58
N ALA A 105 -14.29 7.84 12.49
CA ALA A 105 -13.00 8.51 12.28
C ALA A 105 -11.86 7.49 12.44
N LEU A 106 -10.91 7.51 11.51
CA LEU A 106 -9.78 6.57 11.51
C LEU A 106 -8.66 7.02 12.47
N GLU A 107 -8.41 8.32 12.54
CA GLU A 107 -7.30 8.89 13.30
C GLU A 107 -7.25 8.45 14.77
N PRO A 108 -8.36 8.43 15.56
CA PRO A 108 -8.31 7.98 16.96
C PRO A 108 -8.04 6.49 17.13
N LEU A 109 -8.12 5.71 16.05
CA LEU A 109 -7.90 4.25 16.08
C LEU A 109 -6.44 3.87 15.82
N LEU A 110 -5.63 4.82 15.33
CA LEU A 110 -4.24 4.61 14.96
C LEU A 110 -3.28 5.12 16.05
N PRO A 111 -2.09 4.51 16.18
CA PRO A 111 -1.00 5.12 16.94
C PRO A 111 -0.48 6.36 16.20
N PRO A 112 0.16 7.31 16.91
CA PRO A 112 0.83 8.43 16.26
C PRO A 112 1.90 7.94 15.27
N ILE A 113 1.91 8.53 14.08
CA ILE A 113 2.90 8.26 13.02
C ILE A 113 3.95 9.36 13.07
N ALA A 114 5.19 8.98 13.30
CA ALA A 114 6.32 9.89 13.37
C ALA A 114 7.03 10.01 12.01
N GLU A 115 7.86 11.06 11.85
CA GLU A 115 8.69 11.23 10.67
C GLU A 115 9.58 10.00 10.36
N ALA A 116 10.12 9.38 11.41
CA ALA A 116 10.91 8.14 11.26
C ALA A 116 10.10 6.99 10.66
N ASP A 117 8.79 6.90 10.95
CA ASP A 117 7.91 5.88 10.37
C ASP A 117 7.68 6.14 8.87
N VAL A 118 7.54 7.42 8.46
CA VAL A 118 7.43 7.81 7.05
C VAL A 118 8.72 7.47 6.29
N ARG A 119 9.89 7.81 6.85
CA ARG A 119 11.19 7.45 6.27
C ARG A 119 11.33 5.95 6.12
N ARG A 120 10.88 5.18 7.12
CA ARG A 120 10.87 3.72 7.07
C ARG A 120 9.90 3.18 6.01
N ALA A 121 8.75 3.83 5.78
CA ALA A 121 7.83 3.46 4.69
C ALA A 121 8.50 3.60 3.31
N VAL A 122 9.23 4.70 3.08
CA VAL A 122 10.02 4.88 1.85
C VAL A 122 11.07 3.79 1.69
N HIS A 123 11.87 3.56 2.73
CA HIS A 123 12.96 2.58 2.71
C HIS A 123 12.47 1.16 2.47
N ALA A 124 11.48 0.70 3.27
CA ALA A 124 10.94 -0.67 3.15
C ALA A 124 10.27 -0.90 1.80
N GLY A 125 9.49 0.08 1.32
CA GLY A 125 8.88 0.01 0.00
C GLY A 125 9.92 -0.06 -1.13
N ALA A 126 10.97 0.75 -1.05
CA ALA A 126 12.07 0.72 -2.03
C ALA A 126 12.82 -0.63 -2.02
N CYS A 127 13.11 -1.20 -0.84
CA CYS A 127 13.74 -2.52 -0.71
C CYS A 127 12.89 -3.63 -1.34
N ALA A 128 11.58 -3.64 -1.07
CA ALA A 128 10.66 -4.63 -1.63
C ALA A 128 10.59 -4.54 -3.17
N LEU A 129 10.48 -3.33 -3.72
CA LEU A 129 10.45 -3.12 -5.17
C LEU A 129 11.78 -3.43 -5.83
N TYR A 130 12.91 -3.07 -5.21
CA TYR A 130 14.25 -3.40 -5.70
C TYR A 130 14.42 -4.91 -5.87
N HIS A 131 14.11 -5.68 -4.82
CA HIS A 131 14.19 -7.14 -4.87
C HIS A 131 13.27 -7.71 -5.97
N ALA A 132 12.03 -7.26 -6.04
CA ALA A 132 11.07 -7.74 -7.05
C ALA A 132 11.49 -7.36 -8.48
N CYS A 133 12.11 -6.20 -8.68
CA CYS A 133 12.64 -5.77 -9.97
C CYS A 133 13.83 -6.65 -10.39
N CYS A 134 14.78 -6.92 -9.50
CA CYS A 134 15.88 -7.87 -9.74
C CYS A 134 15.36 -9.25 -10.12
N HIS A 135 14.37 -9.76 -9.35
CA HIS A 135 13.77 -11.06 -9.62
C HIS A 135 13.09 -11.10 -11.00
N ASN A 136 12.35 -10.05 -11.38
CA ASN A 136 11.72 -9.97 -12.69
C ASN A 136 12.75 -9.97 -13.83
N LEU A 137 13.81 -9.18 -13.72
CA LEU A 137 14.88 -9.11 -14.74
C LEU A 137 15.63 -10.44 -14.88
N THR A 138 15.84 -11.14 -13.77
CA THR A 138 16.65 -12.37 -13.76
C THR A 138 15.85 -13.58 -14.24
N HIS A 139 14.56 -13.66 -13.92
CA HIS A 139 13.77 -14.88 -14.10
C HIS A 139 12.59 -14.72 -15.06
N ALA A 140 11.64 -13.85 -14.74
CA ALA A 140 10.38 -13.79 -15.46
C ALA A 140 10.44 -12.93 -16.75
N ARG A 141 11.21 -11.85 -16.75
CA ARG A 141 11.28 -10.85 -17.84
C ARG A 141 9.89 -10.43 -18.32
N SER A 142 8.98 -10.24 -17.36
CA SER A 142 7.56 -10.05 -17.58
C SER A 142 7.19 -8.57 -17.57
N LEU A 143 6.62 -8.09 -18.68
CA LEU A 143 6.09 -6.71 -18.76
C LEU A 143 4.91 -6.48 -17.79
N PRO A 144 3.94 -7.40 -17.63
CA PRO A 144 2.92 -7.24 -16.60
C PRO A 144 3.47 -7.09 -15.18
N THR A 145 4.54 -7.82 -14.85
CA THR A 145 5.24 -7.67 -13.56
C THR A 145 5.86 -6.28 -13.43
N LEU A 146 6.53 -5.78 -14.48
CA LEU A 146 7.09 -4.42 -14.48
C LEU A 146 5.99 -3.36 -14.28
N HIS A 147 4.84 -3.51 -14.94
CA HIS A 147 3.69 -2.61 -14.73
C HIS A 147 3.19 -2.64 -13.28
N ALA A 148 3.15 -3.81 -12.65
CA ALA A 148 2.79 -3.92 -11.23
C ALA A 148 3.82 -3.21 -10.33
N LEU A 149 5.12 -3.33 -10.63
CA LEU A 149 6.18 -2.61 -9.92
C LEU A 149 6.04 -1.09 -10.09
N GLN A 150 5.79 -0.60 -11.32
CA GLN A 150 5.56 0.82 -11.58
C GLN A 150 4.30 1.35 -10.87
N LYS A 151 3.23 0.53 -10.80
CA LYS A 151 2.02 0.87 -10.03
C LYS A 151 2.35 1.01 -8.53
N ASN A 152 3.15 0.11 -7.98
CA ASN A 152 3.52 0.12 -6.56
C ASN A 152 4.58 1.19 -6.24
N LEU A 153 5.44 1.56 -7.19
CA LEU A 153 6.41 2.65 -7.05
C LEU A 153 5.73 3.97 -6.65
N ARG A 154 4.50 4.19 -7.10
CA ARG A 154 3.74 5.38 -6.70
C ARG A 154 3.70 5.54 -5.19
N PHE A 155 3.51 4.48 -4.44
CA PHE A 155 3.43 4.53 -2.98
C PHE A 155 4.76 4.96 -2.34
N VAL A 156 5.88 4.50 -2.88
CA VAL A 156 7.21 4.94 -2.44
C VAL A 156 7.42 6.43 -2.74
N LEU A 157 7.00 6.89 -3.91
CA LEU A 157 7.12 8.29 -4.31
C LEU A 157 6.19 9.22 -3.51
N GLN A 158 4.98 8.76 -3.18
CA GLN A 158 4.06 9.49 -2.29
C GLN A 158 4.66 9.67 -0.90
N ALA A 159 5.20 8.59 -0.32
CA ALA A 159 5.85 8.65 0.99
C ALA A 159 7.13 9.51 0.95
N LYS A 160 7.92 9.43 -0.12
CA LYS A 160 9.10 10.27 -0.33
C LYS A 160 8.73 11.76 -0.44
N HIS A 161 7.71 12.08 -1.24
CA HIS A 161 7.22 13.45 -1.36
C HIS A 161 6.75 13.99 -0.01
N PHE A 162 5.94 13.20 0.71
CA PHE A 162 5.49 13.58 2.06
C PHE A 162 6.65 13.79 3.04
N ALA A 163 7.66 12.92 3.04
CA ALA A 163 8.84 13.06 3.89
C ALA A 163 9.63 14.37 3.62
N GLN A 164 9.54 14.91 2.40
CA GLN A 164 10.23 16.13 1.99
C GLN A 164 9.41 17.39 2.20
N THR A 165 8.08 17.31 2.07
CA THR A 165 7.20 18.48 1.99
C THR A 165 6.16 18.56 3.10
N GLY A 166 5.84 17.42 3.74
CA GLY A 166 4.72 17.28 4.66
C GLY A 166 3.35 17.16 3.95
N GLU A 167 3.31 17.17 2.60
CA GLU A 167 2.08 17.08 1.82
C GLU A 167 1.91 15.68 1.20
N TYR A 168 0.75 15.05 1.42
CA TYR A 168 0.42 13.77 0.81
C TYR A 168 -0.44 13.93 -0.44
N LEU A 169 0.11 13.58 -1.58
CA LEU A 169 -0.56 13.65 -2.88
C LEU A 169 -1.18 12.30 -3.24
N ARG A 170 -2.49 12.17 -3.01
CA ARG A 170 -3.21 10.90 -3.22
C ARG A 170 -3.34 10.53 -4.70
N GLY A 171 -3.63 11.50 -5.58
CA GLY A 171 -3.83 11.29 -7.02
C GLY A 171 -2.51 11.15 -7.79
N LYS A 172 -2.47 10.23 -8.77
CA LYS A 172 -1.27 10.03 -9.62
C LYS A 172 -0.90 11.28 -10.41
N ALA A 173 -1.88 11.98 -10.98
CA ALA A 173 -1.63 13.19 -11.78
C ALA A 173 -0.97 14.28 -10.94
N ALA A 174 -1.55 14.61 -9.78
CA ALA A 174 -1.01 15.61 -8.87
C ALA A 174 0.41 15.24 -8.39
N LEU A 175 0.65 13.97 -8.07
CA LEU A 175 1.98 13.49 -7.71
C LEU A 175 2.99 13.71 -8.86
N MET A 176 2.64 13.33 -10.08
CA MET A 176 3.53 13.46 -11.25
C MET A 176 3.94 14.92 -11.54
N GLU A 177 3.08 15.89 -11.24
CA GLU A 177 3.37 17.33 -11.38
C GLU A 177 4.45 17.82 -10.39
N GLN A 178 4.62 17.14 -9.26
CA GLN A 178 5.57 17.52 -8.21
C GLN A 178 6.87 16.71 -8.26
N LEU A 179 6.92 15.63 -9.05
CA LEU A 179 8.10 14.80 -9.19
C LEU A 179 9.10 15.39 -10.19
N SER A 180 10.38 15.05 -10.03
CA SER A 180 11.38 15.32 -11.05
C SER A 180 11.06 14.58 -12.36
N PRO A 181 11.55 15.05 -13.53
CA PRO A 181 11.32 14.36 -14.80
C PRO A 181 11.79 12.90 -14.79
N SER A 182 12.90 12.61 -14.08
CA SER A 182 13.43 11.25 -13.95
C SER A 182 12.55 10.32 -13.12
N GLU A 183 11.84 10.85 -12.13
CA GLU A 183 10.90 10.08 -11.30
C GLU A 183 9.55 9.91 -12.01
N SER A 184 9.04 10.97 -12.63
CA SER A 184 7.75 10.95 -13.32
C SER A 184 7.71 9.91 -14.43
N VAL A 185 8.80 9.75 -15.20
CA VAL A 185 8.89 8.79 -16.29
C VAL A 185 8.78 7.34 -15.79
N LEU A 186 9.24 7.05 -14.55
CA LEU A 186 9.14 5.72 -13.95
C LEU A 186 7.71 5.30 -13.63
N LEU A 187 6.76 6.24 -13.52
CA LEU A 187 5.33 5.97 -13.32
C LEU A 187 4.56 5.75 -14.63
N ILE A 188 5.20 5.96 -15.79
CA ILE A 188 4.58 5.72 -17.11
C ILE A 188 4.73 4.24 -17.44
N PRO A 189 3.65 3.51 -17.76
CA PRO A 189 3.72 2.11 -18.12
C PRO A 189 4.72 1.86 -19.27
N ALA A 190 5.68 0.96 -19.05
CA ALA A 190 6.69 0.62 -20.02
C ALA A 190 6.09 -0.09 -21.23
N LYS A 191 6.69 0.11 -22.41
CA LYS A 191 6.43 -0.71 -23.60
C LYS A 191 7.32 -1.97 -23.57
N GLU A 192 6.98 -2.95 -24.40
CA GLU A 192 7.69 -4.23 -24.43
C GLU A 192 9.17 -4.08 -24.79
N ASP A 193 9.48 -3.21 -25.74
CA ASP A 193 10.84 -2.88 -26.18
C ASP A 193 11.66 -2.07 -25.14
N ALA A 194 11.01 -1.52 -24.13
CA ALA A 194 11.61 -0.72 -23.08
C ALA A 194 11.76 -1.47 -21.73
N LEU A 195 11.42 -2.77 -21.66
CA LEU A 195 11.44 -3.52 -20.41
C LEU A 195 12.78 -3.42 -19.68
N GLU A 196 13.89 -3.69 -20.37
CA GLU A 196 15.22 -3.68 -19.75
C GLU A 196 15.66 -2.27 -19.35
N SER A 197 15.47 -1.27 -20.21
CA SER A 197 15.88 0.11 -19.94
C SER A 197 15.09 0.73 -18.79
N VAL A 198 13.77 0.52 -18.74
CA VAL A 198 12.93 1.02 -17.66
C VAL A 198 13.21 0.28 -16.34
N SER A 199 13.40 -1.04 -16.39
CA SER A 199 13.79 -1.79 -15.19
C SER A 199 15.16 -1.38 -14.68
N GLY A 200 16.12 -1.09 -15.55
CA GLY A 200 17.44 -0.57 -15.16
C GLY A 200 17.35 0.79 -14.47
N ALA A 201 16.58 1.72 -15.04
CA ALA A 201 16.34 3.04 -14.44
C ALA A 201 15.61 2.91 -13.08
N LEU A 202 14.64 1.99 -12.99
CA LEU A 202 13.93 1.71 -11.74
C LEU A 202 14.88 1.15 -10.67
N LEU A 203 15.75 0.21 -11.01
CA LEU A 203 16.75 -0.34 -10.08
C LEU A 203 17.69 0.73 -9.56
N GLN A 204 18.19 1.60 -10.44
CA GLN A 204 19.06 2.71 -10.05
C GLN A 204 18.34 3.63 -9.05
N PHE A 205 17.15 4.10 -9.39
CA PHE A 205 16.34 4.96 -8.53
C PHE A 205 16.08 4.34 -7.16
N LEU A 206 15.69 3.05 -7.14
CA LEU A 206 15.41 2.33 -5.89
C LEU A 206 16.68 2.14 -5.06
N GLY A 207 17.82 1.83 -5.68
CA GLY A 207 19.11 1.70 -5.01
C GLY A 207 19.55 3.00 -4.33
N GLU A 208 19.46 4.14 -5.03
CA GLU A 208 19.74 5.47 -4.47
C GLU A 208 18.77 5.82 -3.33
N THR A 209 17.49 5.48 -3.49
CA THR A 209 16.46 5.69 -2.46
C THR A 209 16.74 4.87 -1.21
N ILE A 210 17.10 3.59 -1.35
CA ILE A 210 17.47 2.72 -0.23
C ILE A 210 18.65 3.30 0.56
N GLN A 211 19.72 3.73 -0.13
CA GLN A 211 20.89 4.31 0.49
C GLN A 211 20.55 5.60 1.24
N HIS A 212 19.74 6.48 0.64
CA HIS A 212 19.36 7.75 1.25
C HIS A 212 18.46 7.62 2.48
N TYR A 213 17.56 6.64 2.49
CA TYR A 213 16.57 6.43 3.56
C TYR A 213 16.98 5.33 4.55
N SER A 214 18.21 4.79 4.46
CA SER A 214 18.74 3.84 5.45
C SER A 214 18.81 4.47 6.85
N ALA A 215 18.72 3.65 7.89
CA ALA A 215 18.73 4.10 9.29
C ALA A 215 20.01 4.85 9.67
N ASP A 216 21.13 4.54 9.00
CA ASP A 216 22.46 5.12 9.28
C ASP A 216 22.73 6.44 8.57
N GLY A 217 21.70 7.09 8.00
CA GLY A 217 21.83 8.46 7.47
C GLY A 217 22.87 8.63 6.37
N GLY A 218 22.97 7.68 5.42
CA GLY A 218 23.74 7.90 4.19
C GLY A 218 25.27 7.82 4.29
N THR A 219 25.84 7.26 5.34
CA THR A 219 27.27 6.95 5.41
C THR A 219 27.55 5.46 5.22
N CYS A 220 27.17 4.91 4.07
CA CYS A 220 27.90 3.78 3.51
C CYS A 220 29.11 4.32 2.73
N ALA A 221 29.96 5.10 3.38
CA ALA A 221 31.30 5.38 2.90
C ALA A 221 32.13 4.14 3.20
N ASN A 222 32.52 3.39 2.18
CA ASN A 222 33.62 2.41 2.07
C ASN A 222 34.44 2.21 3.38
N GLU A 223 33.83 1.57 4.39
CA GLU A 223 34.60 0.94 5.44
C GLU A 223 34.41 -0.56 5.27
N SER A 224 35.53 -1.26 5.11
CA SER A 224 35.67 -2.69 5.00
C SER A 224 34.78 -3.40 6.02
N CYS A 225 33.68 -3.98 5.56
CA CYS A 225 32.85 -4.85 6.37
C CYS A 225 33.65 -6.10 6.77
N GLU A 226 34.27 -6.08 7.92
CA GLU A 226 34.58 -7.30 8.64
C GLU A 226 33.27 -7.85 9.22
N ASN A 227 32.78 -8.85 8.55
CA ASN A 227 31.48 -9.47 8.77
C ASN A 227 31.56 -10.44 9.97
N PRO A 228 30.86 -10.23 11.09
CA PRO A 228 30.61 -11.35 11.99
C PRO A 228 29.56 -12.26 11.36
N ALA A 229 29.92 -13.53 11.17
CA ALA A 229 29.07 -14.54 10.54
C ALA A 229 27.66 -14.57 11.16
N PRO A 230 26.59 -14.60 10.34
CA PRO A 230 25.23 -14.71 10.84
C PRO A 230 25.02 -16.09 11.48
N ALA A 231 24.43 -16.12 12.68
CA ALA A 231 23.95 -17.33 13.30
C ALA A 231 22.92 -18.01 12.37
N MET A 232 23.21 -19.23 11.95
CA MET A 232 22.36 -20.03 11.08
C MET A 232 21.03 -20.30 11.77
N VAL A 233 19.95 -19.76 11.22
CA VAL A 233 18.57 -20.23 11.50
C VAL A 233 18.34 -21.46 10.64
N ALA A 234 18.07 -22.59 11.27
CA ALA A 234 17.85 -23.87 10.61
C ALA A 234 16.61 -23.83 9.70
N PRO A 235 16.62 -24.50 8.54
CA PRO A 235 15.48 -24.52 7.64
C PRO A 235 14.32 -25.35 8.21
N TYR A 236 13.10 -24.85 8.03
CA TYR A 236 11.87 -25.58 8.32
C TYR A 236 11.85 -26.93 7.60
N ALA A 237 11.80 -28.02 8.36
CA ALA A 237 11.55 -29.35 7.85
C ALA A 237 10.07 -29.49 7.50
N SER A 238 9.79 -29.77 6.23
CA SER A 238 8.50 -30.23 5.74
C SER A 238 8.11 -31.56 6.40
N LYS A 239 6.91 -31.62 6.90
CA LYS A 239 6.09 -32.87 6.97
C LYS A 239 4.73 -32.58 6.38
#